data_fa1dbafef81f284c7481b2e32355c8e1
#
_entry.id   fa1dbafef81f284c7481b2e32355c8e1
#
_cell.length_a   1.000
_cell.length_b   1.000
_cell.length_c   1.000
_cell.angle_alpha   90.00
_cell.angle_beta   90.00
_cell.angle_gamma   90.00
#
_symmetry.space_group_name_H-M   'P 1'
#
loop_
_entity.id
_entity.type
_entity.pdbx_description
1 polymer ?
#
loop_
_entity_poly.entity_id
_entity_poly.type
_entity_poly.pdbx_seq_one_letter_code
_entity_poly.pdbx_strand_id
1 'polypeptide(L)'
;KKKTIAKKFIKKNSRLKINDFEFKRTPDKIESISYFDFEKKNISDNIPKGEILTKKSLKSTAKIAAILACRNDSERMYGKPLQKMGKFAILHHLINQIKTSKKIDEIVLAISEAPGNDIFIEFAKKENLKFVIGDDKDVLERLIIGGKSVDAQIIFRVTSENPFIFWEGIDSIVSKHIDKKFDFSFY
;
A
#
# COMPACT_ATOMS: atom_id res chain seq x y z
N LYS A 1 7.81 29.59 20.35
CA LYS A 1 6.78 28.56 20.09
C LYS A 1 7.19 27.28 20.83
N LYS A 2 6.22 26.55 21.45
CA LYS A 2 6.54 25.25 22.07
C LYS A 2 6.82 24.22 20.97
N LYS A 3 7.79 23.33 21.20
CA LYS A 3 8.15 22.24 20.29
C LYS A 3 7.69 20.92 20.83
N THR A 4 7.38 20.00 19.95
CA THR A 4 6.95 18.63 20.26
C THR A 4 8.19 17.75 20.35
N ILE A 5 8.47 17.18 21.52
CA ILE A 5 9.67 16.41 21.83
C ILE A 5 9.25 15.00 22.28
N ALA A 6 9.93 13.98 21.80
CA ALA A 6 9.65 12.60 22.20
C ALA A 6 10.05 12.33 23.65
N LYS A 7 9.12 11.90 24.50
CA LYS A 7 9.39 11.49 25.92
C LYS A 7 10.11 10.17 26.04
N LYS A 8 9.96 9.29 25.05
CA LYS A 8 10.54 7.95 24.99
C LYS A 8 10.97 7.64 23.57
N PHE A 9 11.69 6.54 23.40
CA PHE A 9 11.96 5.98 22.08
C PHE A 9 10.63 5.55 21.43
N ILE A 10 10.40 5.97 20.19
CA ILE A 10 9.21 5.65 19.43
C ILE A 10 9.62 4.87 18.18
N LYS A 11 9.14 3.64 18.08
CA LYS A 11 9.51 2.74 16.98
C LYS A 11 8.82 3.15 15.67
N LYS A 12 9.51 3.01 14.55
CA LYS A 12 8.97 3.13 13.19
C LYS A 12 7.63 2.40 13.06
N ASN A 13 6.69 3.00 12.32
CA ASN A 13 5.33 2.51 12.09
C ASN A 13 4.43 2.43 13.34
N SER A 14 4.88 2.97 14.49
CA SER A 14 4.01 3.08 15.66
C SER A 14 2.97 4.18 15.46
N ARG A 15 1.75 3.93 15.93
CA ARG A 15 0.71 4.96 16.03
C ARG A 15 1.08 5.94 17.14
N LEU A 16 1.14 7.21 16.81
CA LEU A 16 1.49 8.27 17.75
C LEU A 16 0.37 8.53 18.76
N LYS A 17 0.74 8.67 20.02
CA LYS A 17 -0.16 9.07 21.10
C LYS A 17 0.36 10.36 21.73
N ILE A 18 -0.53 11.25 22.13
CA ILE A 18 -0.15 12.54 22.75
C ILE A 18 0.78 12.34 23.96
N ASN A 19 0.58 11.29 24.71
CA ASN A 19 1.36 10.95 25.91
C ASN A 19 2.82 10.53 25.59
N ASP A 20 3.12 10.27 24.31
CA ASP A 20 4.49 9.95 23.87
C ASP A 20 5.36 11.20 23.74
N PHE A 21 4.78 12.39 23.87
CA PHE A 21 5.44 13.67 23.65
C PHE A 21 5.32 14.63 24.84
N GLU A 22 6.28 15.54 24.91
CA GLU A 22 6.24 16.72 25.78
C GLU A 22 6.36 17.99 24.92
N PHE A 23 5.84 19.10 25.43
CA PHE A 23 5.79 20.36 24.73
C PHE A 23 6.64 21.41 25.50
N LYS A 24 7.88 21.61 25.04
CA LYS A 24 8.85 22.51 25.67
C LYS A 24 9.29 23.65 24.75
N ARG A 25 9.67 24.80 25.32
CA ARG A 25 10.40 25.84 24.59
C ARG A 25 11.88 25.46 24.56
N THR A 26 12.46 25.42 23.36
CA THR A 26 13.88 25.17 23.14
C THR A 26 14.48 26.29 22.31
N PRO A 27 15.76 26.64 22.50
CA PRO A 27 16.43 27.71 21.76
C PRO A 27 16.67 27.36 20.28
N ASP A 28 16.54 26.09 19.89
CA ASP A 28 16.83 25.64 18.53
C ASP A 28 15.90 26.28 17.50
N LYS A 29 16.44 26.57 16.31
CA LYS A 29 15.69 27.11 15.18
C LYS A 29 14.90 26.03 14.39
N ILE A 30 14.90 24.77 14.84
CA ILE A 30 14.24 23.64 14.18
C ILE A 30 12.72 23.87 14.22
N GLU A 31 12.07 23.80 13.07
CA GLU A 31 10.62 23.89 12.96
C GLU A 31 9.98 22.58 13.41
N SER A 32 9.24 22.64 14.51
CA SER A 32 8.52 21.49 15.09
C SER A 32 7.08 21.45 14.58
N ILE A 33 6.57 20.24 14.42
CA ILE A 33 5.17 20.00 14.05
C ILE A 33 4.27 20.14 15.28
N SER A 34 3.05 20.66 15.04
CA SER A 34 1.99 20.67 16.04
C SER A 34 1.40 19.28 16.25
N TYR A 35 0.89 19.00 17.45
CA TYR A 35 0.15 17.76 17.74
C TYR A 35 -0.98 17.50 16.73
N PHE A 36 -1.74 18.53 16.38
CA PHE A 36 -2.86 18.41 15.43
C PHE A 36 -2.43 17.95 14.03
N ASP A 37 -1.16 18.12 13.67
CA ASP A 37 -0.63 17.75 12.36
C ASP A 37 -0.27 16.25 12.27
N PHE A 38 -0.18 15.52 13.39
CA PHE A 38 0.24 14.13 13.41
C PHE A 38 -0.77 13.12 13.98
N GLU A 39 -1.96 13.57 14.41
CA GLU A 39 -2.97 12.71 15.04
C GLU A 39 -3.40 11.47 14.21
N LYS A 40 -3.16 11.51 12.91
CA LYS A 40 -3.49 10.40 11.97
C LYS A 40 -2.30 9.92 11.14
N LYS A 41 -1.07 10.23 11.52
CA LYS A 41 0.12 9.90 10.73
C LYS A 41 0.96 8.84 11.42
N ASN A 42 1.55 7.94 10.61
CA ASN A 42 2.53 6.98 11.07
C ASN A 42 3.95 7.59 11.00
N ILE A 43 4.85 7.07 11.82
CA ILE A 43 6.23 7.52 11.86
C ILE A 43 7.03 6.82 10.75
N SER A 44 7.81 7.60 9.99
CA SER A 44 8.66 7.08 8.92
C SER A 44 9.90 6.37 9.43
N ASP A 45 10.45 6.83 10.55
CA ASP A 45 11.71 6.34 11.13
C ASP A 45 11.62 6.26 12.65
N ASN A 46 12.53 5.52 13.28
CA ASN A 46 12.63 5.50 14.73
C ASN A 46 12.92 6.91 15.26
N ILE A 47 12.20 7.33 16.31
CA ILE A 47 12.41 8.63 16.96
C ILE A 47 13.05 8.37 18.32
N PRO A 48 14.31 8.78 18.53
CA PRO A 48 14.96 8.72 19.83
C PRO A 48 14.25 9.58 20.88
N LYS A 49 14.40 9.19 22.15
CA LYS A 49 13.96 10.03 23.28
C LYS A 49 14.69 11.39 23.22
N GLY A 50 13.96 12.48 23.39
CA GLY A 50 14.49 13.84 23.38
C GLY A 50 14.56 14.48 22.00
N GLU A 51 14.27 13.74 20.92
CA GLU A 51 14.26 14.29 19.57
C GLU A 51 13.03 15.16 19.31
N ILE A 52 13.26 16.27 18.58
CA ILE A 52 12.20 17.21 18.17
C ILE A 52 11.47 16.61 16.97
N LEU A 53 10.16 16.50 17.04
CA LEU A 53 9.33 16.02 15.96
C LEU A 53 9.24 17.06 14.84
N THR A 54 9.72 16.71 13.66
CA THR A 54 9.71 17.56 12.46
C THR A 54 8.82 16.98 11.36
N LYS A 55 8.53 17.75 10.31
CA LYS A 55 7.82 17.22 9.12
C LYS A 55 8.53 16.02 8.47
N LYS A 56 9.86 15.95 8.61
CA LYS A 56 10.65 14.80 8.12
C LYS A 56 10.41 13.52 8.92
N SER A 57 10.13 13.67 10.22
CA SER A 57 9.81 12.52 11.11
C SER A 57 8.43 11.93 10.81
N LEU A 58 7.58 12.71 10.16
CA LEU A 58 6.23 12.33 9.76
C LEU A 58 6.17 12.20 8.24
N LYS A 59 6.58 11.08 7.70
CA LYS A 59 6.04 10.69 6.40
C LYS A 59 4.60 10.25 6.65
N SER A 60 3.67 10.83 5.91
CA SER A 60 2.40 10.19 5.65
C SER A 60 2.74 8.91 4.90
N THR A 61 3.00 7.83 5.61
CA THR A 61 2.98 6.52 4.99
C THR A 61 1.52 6.16 4.83
N ALA A 62 0.89 6.76 3.83
CA ALA A 62 -0.35 6.22 3.35
C ALA A 62 -0.09 4.75 3.07
N LYS A 63 -0.86 3.84 3.67
CA LYS A 63 -0.77 2.41 3.40
C LYS A 63 -1.19 2.19 1.95
N ILE A 64 -0.33 1.56 1.18
CA ILE A 64 -0.50 1.37 -0.26
C ILE A 64 -0.74 -0.10 -0.52
N ALA A 65 -1.88 -0.42 -1.11
CA ALA A 65 -2.19 -1.78 -1.51
C ALA A 65 -2.18 -1.92 -3.03
N ALA A 66 -1.46 -2.91 -3.52
CA ALA A 66 -1.61 -3.36 -4.90
C ALA A 66 -2.83 -4.28 -4.97
N ILE A 67 -3.83 -3.88 -5.76
CA ILE A 67 -5.06 -4.63 -5.94
C ILE A 67 -5.09 -5.19 -7.37
N LEU A 68 -5.12 -6.51 -7.48
CA LEU A 68 -5.14 -7.24 -8.74
C LEU A 68 -6.56 -7.69 -9.04
N ALA A 69 -7.18 -7.12 -10.06
CA ALA A 69 -8.48 -7.58 -10.54
C ALA A 69 -8.32 -8.92 -11.26
N CYS A 70 -8.90 -9.98 -10.71
CA CYS A 70 -8.80 -11.34 -11.23
C CYS A 70 -10.16 -11.83 -11.72
N ARG A 71 -10.20 -12.32 -12.97
CA ARG A 71 -11.31 -13.08 -13.53
C ARG A 71 -10.78 -14.09 -14.53
N ASN A 72 -11.43 -15.24 -14.61
CA ASN A 72 -11.06 -16.31 -15.50
C ASN A 72 -11.68 -16.15 -16.89
N ASP A 73 -12.89 -15.64 -16.92
CA ASP A 73 -13.63 -15.41 -18.16
C ASP A 73 -13.13 -14.14 -18.87
N SER A 74 -12.57 -14.31 -20.03
CA SER A 74 -12.15 -13.27 -20.93
C SER A 74 -12.56 -13.67 -22.35
N GLU A 75 -13.35 -12.84 -23.01
CA GLU A 75 -13.82 -13.05 -24.39
C GLU A 75 -12.69 -13.43 -25.37
N ARG A 76 -11.48 -12.95 -25.12
CA ARG A 76 -10.30 -13.16 -25.96
C ARG A 76 -9.49 -14.38 -25.57
N MET A 77 -9.39 -14.73 -24.32
CA MET A 77 -8.55 -15.82 -23.83
C MET A 77 -8.93 -16.22 -22.40
N TYR A 78 -9.49 -17.40 -22.25
CA TYR A 78 -9.83 -17.97 -20.95
C TYR A 78 -8.59 -18.25 -20.09
N GLY A 79 -8.66 -17.99 -18.81
CA GLY A 79 -7.62 -18.35 -17.85
C GLY A 79 -6.29 -17.62 -18.00
N LYS A 80 -6.25 -16.49 -18.69
CA LYS A 80 -5.03 -15.78 -19.05
C LYS A 80 -4.06 -15.54 -17.88
N PRO A 81 -4.48 -15.08 -16.66
CA PRO A 81 -3.56 -14.87 -15.56
C PRO A 81 -2.86 -16.14 -15.06
N LEU A 82 -3.48 -17.30 -15.27
CA LEU A 82 -2.99 -18.59 -14.79
C LEU A 82 -2.23 -19.39 -15.87
N GLN A 83 -2.16 -18.85 -17.09
CA GLN A 83 -1.34 -19.46 -18.13
C GLN A 83 0.14 -19.42 -17.74
N LYS A 84 0.85 -20.49 -18.08
CA LYS A 84 2.26 -20.63 -17.75
C LYS A 84 3.15 -19.82 -18.68
N MET A 85 4.08 -19.09 -18.08
CA MET A 85 5.23 -18.51 -18.75
C MET A 85 6.48 -19.16 -18.12
N GLY A 86 7.04 -20.13 -18.82
CA GLY A 86 8.05 -21.03 -18.28
C GLY A 86 7.45 -21.96 -17.20
N LYS A 87 8.04 -21.97 -16.01
CA LYS A 87 7.61 -22.86 -14.90
C LYS A 87 6.44 -22.30 -14.09
N PHE A 88 6.16 -21.02 -14.19
CA PHE A 88 5.21 -20.30 -13.32
C PHE A 88 4.08 -19.66 -14.11
N ALA A 89 2.95 -19.46 -13.46
CA ALA A 89 1.84 -18.70 -14.04
C ALA A 89 2.22 -17.21 -14.23
N ILE A 90 1.59 -16.55 -15.19
CA ILE A 90 1.73 -15.10 -15.42
C ILE A 90 1.49 -14.31 -14.12
N LEU A 91 0.42 -14.64 -13.41
CA LEU A 91 0.07 -14.02 -12.13
C LEU A 91 1.18 -14.17 -11.07
N HIS A 92 1.88 -15.32 -11.06
CA HIS A 92 2.99 -15.55 -10.13
C HIS A 92 4.18 -14.63 -10.43
N HIS A 93 4.56 -14.47 -11.71
CA HIS A 93 5.62 -13.53 -12.10
C HIS A 93 5.27 -12.09 -11.69
N LEU A 94 4.05 -11.68 -11.94
CA LEU A 94 3.53 -10.37 -11.59
C LEU A 94 3.61 -10.10 -10.07
N ILE A 95 3.12 -11.04 -9.27
CA ILE A 95 3.15 -10.93 -7.80
C ILE A 95 4.58 -10.83 -7.27
N ASN A 96 5.52 -11.59 -7.84
CA ASN A 96 6.92 -11.52 -7.44
C ASN A 96 7.54 -10.14 -7.72
N GLN A 97 7.20 -9.51 -8.85
CA GLN A 97 7.62 -8.14 -9.12
C GLN A 97 7.04 -7.14 -8.11
N ILE A 98 5.76 -7.27 -7.79
CA ILE A 98 5.11 -6.39 -6.81
C ILE A 98 5.71 -6.58 -5.41
N LYS A 99 5.99 -7.82 -4.99
CA LYS A 99 6.64 -8.14 -3.71
C LYS A 99 8.04 -7.51 -3.57
N THR A 100 8.71 -7.22 -4.69
CA THR A 100 10.03 -6.57 -4.70
C THR A 100 9.94 -5.06 -4.49
N SER A 101 8.79 -4.45 -4.74
CA SER A 101 8.55 -3.02 -4.51
C SER A 101 8.73 -2.65 -3.03
N LYS A 102 9.38 -1.52 -2.77
CA LYS A 102 9.59 -0.95 -1.42
C LYS A 102 8.46 -0.02 -1.00
N LYS A 103 7.47 0.18 -1.87
CA LYS A 103 6.37 1.14 -1.68
C LYS A 103 5.02 0.47 -1.50
N ILE A 104 4.90 -0.79 -1.88
CA ILE A 104 3.67 -1.56 -1.69
C ILE A 104 3.69 -2.26 -0.34
N ASP A 105 2.67 -2.01 0.47
CA ASP A 105 2.55 -2.60 1.82
C ASP A 105 1.75 -3.90 1.81
N GLU A 106 0.79 -4.02 0.89
CA GLU A 106 -0.12 -5.18 0.82
C GLU A 106 -0.43 -5.54 -0.63
N ILE A 107 -0.69 -6.83 -0.87
CA ILE A 107 -1.17 -7.34 -2.15
C ILE A 107 -2.50 -8.05 -1.91
N VAL A 108 -3.54 -7.68 -2.67
CA VAL A 108 -4.87 -8.26 -2.55
C VAL A 108 -5.37 -8.69 -3.93
N LEU A 109 -5.89 -9.90 -4.05
CA LEU A 109 -6.59 -10.34 -5.24
C LEU A 109 -8.07 -9.94 -5.12
N ALA A 110 -8.55 -9.13 -6.06
CA ALA A 110 -9.96 -8.74 -6.18
C ALA A 110 -10.63 -9.65 -7.22
N ILE A 111 -11.19 -10.76 -6.74
CA ILE A 111 -11.69 -11.88 -7.53
C ILE A 111 -13.16 -11.62 -7.90
N SER A 112 -13.52 -11.85 -9.17
CA SER A 112 -14.90 -11.81 -9.62
C SER A 112 -15.70 -12.97 -9.02
N GLU A 113 -16.95 -12.71 -8.63
CA GLU A 113 -17.90 -13.72 -8.13
C GLU A 113 -18.41 -14.67 -9.20
N ALA A 114 -18.14 -14.38 -10.49
CA ALA A 114 -18.57 -15.24 -11.59
C ALA A 114 -18.04 -16.67 -11.44
N PRO A 115 -18.78 -17.68 -11.96
CA PRO A 115 -18.37 -19.09 -11.88
C PRO A 115 -16.98 -19.34 -12.48
N GLY A 116 -16.24 -20.31 -11.93
CA GLY A 116 -14.91 -20.70 -12.41
C GLY A 116 -13.76 -19.84 -11.90
N ASN A 117 -14.01 -18.88 -11.00
CA ASN A 117 -12.99 -18.04 -10.40
C ASN A 117 -12.42 -18.60 -9.07
N ASP A 118 -12.93 -19.74 -8.58
CA ASP A 118 -12.43 -20.40 -7.36
C ASP A 118 -10.93 -20.74 -7.44
N ILE A 119 -10.42 -20.95 -8.63
CA ILE A 119 -9.00 -21.21 -8.88
C ILE A 119 -8.10 -20.06 -8.41
N PHE A 120 -8.60 -18.82 -8.43
CA PHE A 120 -7.85 -17.68 -7.88
C PHE A 120 -7.86 -17.67 -6.35
N ILE A 121 -8.93 -18.20 -5.71
CA ILE A 121 -9.01 -18.37 -4.27
C ILE A 121 -7.97 -19.41 -3.83
N GLU A 122 -7.89 -20.53 -4.51
CA GLU A 122 -6.87 -21.57 -4.26
C GLU A 122 -5.46 -21.01 -4.45
N PHE A 123 -5.26 -20.26 -5.53
CA PHE A 123 -3.99 -19.59 -5.80
C PHE A 123 -3.63 -18.61 -4.67
N ALA A 124 -4.57 -17.77 -4.23
CA ALA A 124 -4.34 -16.82 -3.14
C ALA A 124 -3.95 -17.52 -1.84
N LYS A 125 -4.65 -18.61 -1.48
CA LYS A 125 -4.33 -19.42 -0.30
C LYS A 125 -2.93 -20.01 -0.38
N LYS A 126 -2.58 -20.59 -1.52
CA LYS A 126 -1.26 -21.20 -1.76
C LYS A 126 -0.12 -20.19 -1.66
N GLU A 127 -0.32 -18.99 -2.20
CA GLU A 127 0.67 -17.90 -2.19
C GLU A 127 0.62 -17.03 -0.92
N ASN A 128 -0.23 -17.39 0.06
CA ASN A 128 -0.48 -16.65 1.29
C ASN A 128 -0.82 -15.17 1.02
N LEU A 129 -1.72 -14.94 0.07
CA LEU A 129 -2.21 -13.61 -0.32
C LEU A 129 -3.60 -13.37 0.25
N LYS A 130 -3.89 -12.10 0.53
CA LYS A 130 -5.26 -11.67 0.83
C LYS A 130 -6.10 -11.65 -0.44
N PHE A 131 -7.39 -11.90 -0.31
CA PHE A 131 -8.32 -11.78 -1.42
C PHE A 131 -9.68 -11.28 -0.94
N VAL A 132 -10.43 -10.72 -1.87
CA VAL A 132 -11.84 -10.34 -1.73
C VAL A 132 -12.60 -10.86 -2.94
N ILE A 133 -13.90 -11.07 -2.78
CA ILE A 133 -14.81 -11.47 -3.86
C ILE A 133 -15.82 -10.34 -4.03
N GLY A 134 -16.19 -10.02 -5.27
CA GLY A 134 -17.18 -9.00 -5.57
C GLY A 134 -17.70 -9.06 -7.00
N ASP A 135 -18.56 -8.12 -7.34
CA ASP A 135 -19.33 -8.07 -8.57
C ASP A 135 -18.47 -8.29 -9.82
N ASP A 136 -18.95 -9.09 -10.78
CA ASP A 136 -18.21 -9.44 -11.98
C ASP A 136 -17.99 -8.25 -12.91
N LYS A 137 -18.98 -7.37 -13.03
CA LYS A 137 -18.98 -6.23 -13.95
C LYS A 137 -18.36 -4.99 -13.33
N ASP A 138 -18.58 -4.75 -12.04
CA ASP A 138 -18.03 -3.58 -11.35
C ASP A 138 -16.61 -3.85 -10.80
N VAL A 139 -15.63 -3.68 -11.70
CA VAL A 139 -14.21 -3.81 -11.35
C VAL A 139 -13.79 -2.75 -10.34
N LEU A 140 -14.33 -1.53 -10.43
CA LEU A 140 -13.96 -0.44 -9.54
C LEU A 140 -14.39 -0.74 -8.10
N GLU A 141 -15.62 -1.23 -7.92
CA GLU A 141 -16.11 -1.66 -6.61
C GLU A 141 -15.20 -2.73 -6.01
N ARG A 142 -14.85 -3.76 -6.78
CA ARG A 142 -13.91 -4.80 -6.31
C ARG A 142 -12.57 -4.25 -5.84
N LEU A 143 -12.00 -3.28 -6.58
CA LEU A 143 -10.75 -2.62 -6.18
C LEU A 143 -10.91 -1.86 -4.87
N ILE A 144 -12.04 -1.16 -4.69
CA ILE A 144 -12.34 -0.40 -3.47
C ILE A 144 -12.52 -1.36 -2.28
N ILE A 145 -13.26 -2.45 -2.45
CA ILE A 145 -13.43 -3.50 -1.42
C ILE A 145 -12.06 -4.07 -1.04
N GLY A 146 -11.21 -4.38 -2.02
CA GLY A 146 -9.85 -4.85 -1.80
C GLY A 146 -9.01 -3.87 -0.99
N GLY A 147 -9.04 -2.59 -1.33
CA GLY A 147 -8.34 -1.54 -0.58
C GLY A 147 -8.84 -1.40 0.86
N LYS A 148 -10.16 -1.39 1.05
CA LYS A 148 -10.81 -1.32 2.37
C LYS A 148 -10.47 -2.51 3.26
N SER A 149 -10.38 -3.71 2.68
CA SER A 149 -10.08 -4.95 3.44
C SER A 149 -8.73 -4.93 4.15
N VAL A 150 -7.85 -4.04 3.73
CA VAL A 150 -6.49 -3.87 4.29
C VAL A 150 -6.23 -2.46 4.81
N ASP A 151 -7.25 -1.61 4.96
CA ASP A 151 -7.14 -0.21 5.39
C ASP A 151 -6.16 0.63 4.54
N ALA A 152 -6.11 0.37 3.24
CA ALA A 152 -5.26 1.13 2.34
C ALA A 152 -5.82 2.54 2.09
N GLN A 153 -4.93 3.55 2.07
CA GLN A 153 -5.25 4.91 1.69
C GLN A 153 -4.97 5.20 0.21
N ILE A 154 -4.10 4.39 -0.39
CA ILE A 154 -3.78 4.45 -1.82
C ILE A 154 -3.93 3.05 -2.40
N ILE A 155 -4.66 2.97 -3.50
CA ILE A 155 -4.81 1.74 -4.28
C ILE A 155 -3.92 1.84 -5.51
N PHE A 156 -2.99 0.90 -5.64
CA PHE A 156 -2.24 0.67 -6.86
C PHE A 156 -2.94 -0.43 -7.64
N ARG A 157 -3.69 -0.03 -8.68
CA ARG A 157 -4.41 -0.98 -9.54
C ARG A 157 -3.42 -1.71 -10.44
N VAL A 158 -3.50 -3.04 -10.47
CA VAL A 158 -2.71 -3.88 -11.37
C VAL A 158 -3.63 -4.80 -12.17
N THR A 159 -3.37 -4.91 -13.47
CA THR A 159 -4.02 -5.91 -14.31
C THR A 159 -3.34 -7.27 -14.10
N SER A 160 -4.11 -8.32 -13.86
CA SER A 160 -3.57 -9.65 -13.50
C SER A 160 -2.88 -10.38 -14.65
N GLU A 161 -2.81 -9.79 -15.82
CA GLU A 161 -2.36 -10.41 -17.06
C GLU A 161 -1.11 -9.78 -17.70
N ASN A 162 -0.48 -8.79 -17.04
CA ASN A 162 0.75 -8.15 -17.53
C ASN A 162 1.97 -8.63 -16.72
N PRO A 163 2.74 -9.63 -17.20
CA PRO A 163 3.88 -10.19 -16.48
C PRO A 163 5.10 -9.26 -16.46
N PHE A 164 5.12 -8.23 -17.29
CA PHE A 164 6.28 -7.35 -17.50
C PHE A 164 6.23 -6.04 -16.72
N ILE A 165 5.38 -5.98 -15.70
CA ILE A 165 5.46 -4.88 -14.73
C ILE A 165 6.81 -4.98 -13.99
N PHE A 166 7.48 -3.85 -13.78
CA PHE A 166 8.75 -3.82 -13.08
C PHE A 166 8.64 -2.96 -11.82
N TRP A 167 9.23 -3.44 -10.74
CA TRP A 167 9.07 -2.86 -9.41
C TRP A 167 9.63 -1.43 -9.30
N GLU A 168 10.69 -1.08 -10.04
CA GLU A 168 11.25 0.27 -10.07
C GLU A 168 10.24 1.29 -10.62
N GLY A 169 9.46 0.90 -11.63
CA GLY A 169 8.38 1.72 -12.16
C GLY A 169 7.27 1.93 -11.14
N ILE A 170 6.90 0.88 -10.40
CA ILE A 170 5.94 0.97 -9.30
C ILE A 170 6.44 1.97 -8.26
N ASP A 171 7.67 1.82 -7.76
CA ASP A 171 8.24 2.68 -6.73
C ASP A 171 8.33 4.14 -7.20
N SER A 172 8.67 4.35 -8.47
CA SER A 172 8.77 5.69 -9.08
C SER A 172 7.40 6.39 -9.12
N ILE A 173 6.36 5.72 -9.67
CA ILE A 173 5.04 6.35 -9.80
C ILE A 173 4.38 6.58 -8.45
N VAL A 174 4.49 5.63 -7.52
CA VAL A 174 3.97 5.77 -6.17
C VAL A 174 4.64 6.94 -5.44
N SER A 175 5.97 7.08 -5.56
CA SER A 175 6.68 8.21 -4.97
C SER A 175 6.21 9.54 -5.53
N LYS A 176 6.07 9.67 -6.85
CA LYS A 176 5.57 10.88 -7.51
C LYS A 176 4.13 11.20 -7.08
N HIS A 177 3.26 10.19 -7.00
CA HIS A 177 1.87 10.33 -6.56
C HIS A 177 1.78 10.96 -5.17
N ILE A 178 2.58 10.42 -4.22
CA ILE A 178 2.61 10.92 -2.84
C ILE A 178 3.21 12.33 -2.77
N ASP A 179 4.35 12.54 -3.42
CA ASP A 179 5.09 13.81 -3.34
C ASP A 179 4.31 14.98 -3.95
N LYS A 180 3.58 14.72 -5.04
CA LYS A 180 2.76 15.71 -5.74
C LYS A 180 1.33 15.79 -5.22
N LYS A 181 0.91 14.85 -4.34
CA LYS A 181 -0.45 14.75 -3.79
C LYS A 181 -1.52 14.67 -4.88
N PHE A 182 -1.27 13.86 -5.89
CA PHE A 182 -2.24 13.62 -6.93
C PHE A 182 -3.42 12.78 -6.42
N ASP A 183 -4.62 13.01 -6.95
CA ASP A 183 -5.77 12.15 -6.72
C ASP A 183 -5.69 10.87 -7.57
N PHE A 184 -5.07 10.97 -8.76
CA PHE A 184 -4.89 9.89 -9.70
C PHE A 184 -3.55 10.00 -10.45
N SER A 185 -2.90 8.86 -10.71
CA SER A 185 -1.67 8.77 -11.50
C SER A 185 -1.66 7.51 -12.36
N PHE A 186 -1.06 7.59 -13.55
CA PHE A 186 -0.86 6.47 -14.46
C PHE A 186 0.49 6.58 -15.19
N TYR A 187 0.97 5.50 -15.78
CA TYR A 187 2.16 5.44 -16.65
C TYR A 187 1.94 4.46 -17.78
#